data_923fd07421da97bcdb3db5f3cf7fd31f
#
_entry.id   923fd07421da97bcdb3db5f3cf7fd31f
#
_cell.length_a   1.000
_cell.length_b   1.000
_cell.length_c   1.000
_cell.angle_alpha   90.00
_cell.angle_beta   90.00
_cell.angle_gamma   90.00
#
_symmetry.space_group_name_H-M   'P 1'
#
loop_
_entity.id
_entity.type
_entity.pdbx_description
1 polymer ?
#
loop_
_entity_poly.entity_id
_entity_poly.type
_entity_poly.pdbx_seq_one_letter_code
_entity_poly.pdbx_strand_id
1 'polypeptide(L)'
;MSGYLESQLVILCLSIIYAYGIFLPAASGQLNLGAAGFITLGAYASGWANTTEGLGLSMPVSVLFAVLFTGAISFAIALPILRTRGVYMVLATFAFAEVVSGLTINMEFLGAAAGMPVDAHAPLVVLVVAAIVVILFSFYFMSTRLGLALRSIHDDESVSVLFGVNVRFAKVAAFTAGGMLMGLGGAMYGHHYNYIEAQSFNVLLSIYILLYVLLGGTQTAWGPLIGAIFFTVVPELIRNLAIEIGSTWLADSRFIFFGAFIIIMMVVRPEGVVTRTMQDRITAALFGRQRSNPDPAE
;
A
#
# COMPACT_ATOMS: atom_id res chain seq x y z
N MET A 1 -22.91 3.23 -17.83
CA MET A 1 -21.48 3.06 -18.10
C MET A 1 -20.61 4.01 -17.25
N SER A 2 -21.03 5.23 -16.97
CA SER A 2 -20.28 6.20 -16.13
C SER A 2 -20.04 5.70 -14.70
N GLY A 3 -21.05 5.18 -14.00
CA GLY A 3 -20.89 4.73 -12.60
C GLY A 3 -19.99 3.51 -12.42
N TYR A 4 -19.90 2.62 -13.41
CA TYR A 4 -18.99 1.49 -13.37
C TYR A 4 -17.52 1.94 -13.49
N LEU A 5 -17.23 2.83 -14.42
CA LEU A 5 -15.88 3.39 -14.58
C LEU A 5 -15.47 4.18 -13.33
N GLU A 6 -16.39 4.90 -12.73
CA GLU A 6 -16.15 5.62 -11.48
C GLU A 6 -15.76 4.66 -10.35
N SER A 7 -16.50 3.57 -10.16
CA SER A 7 -16.17 2.55 -9.15
C SER A 7 -14.80 1.92 -9.38
N GLN A 8 -14.41 1.63 -10.64
CA GLN A 8 -13.10 1.10 -10.98
C GLN A 8 -11.98 2.10 -10.68
N LEU A 9 -12.19 3.38 -10.95
CA LEU A 9 -11.22 4.43 -10.62
C LEU A 9 -11.05 4.60 -9.10
N VAL A 10 -12.13 4.50 -8.33
CA VAL A 10 -12.07 4.52 -6.85
C VAL A 10 -11.22 3.37 -6.33
N ILE A 11 -11.48 2.14 -6.78
CA ILE A 11 -10.72 0.96 -6.39
C ILE A 11 -9.24 1.13 -6.77
N LEU A 12 -8.95 1.65 -7.96
CA LEU A 12 -7.57 1.90 -8.41
C LEU A 12 -6.87 2.93 -7.51
N CYS A 13 -7.51 4.07 -7.19
CA CYS A 13 -6.95 5.10 -6.33
C CYS A 13 -6.63 4.56 -4.93
N LEU A 14 -7.57 3.82 -4.33
CA LEU A 14 -7.36 3.19 -3.01
C LEU A 14 -6.24 2.15 -3.06
N SER A 15 -6.21 1.30 -4.10
CA SER A 15 -5.17 0.29 -4.30
C SER A 15 -3.78 0.92 -4.43
N ILE A 16 -3.65 2.06 -5.11
CA ILE A 16 -2.41 2.83 -5.22
C ILE A 16 -1.97 3.32 -3.84
N ILE A 17 -2.86 3.95 -3.06
CA ILE A 17 -2.54 4.46 -1.73
C ILE A 17 -2.07 3.32 -0.81
N TYR A 18 -2.78 2.20 -0.79
CA TYR A 18 -2.43 1.03 0.00
C TYR A 18 -1.10 0.40 -0.44
N ALA A 19 -0.88 0.29 -1.75
CA ALA A 19 0.36 -0.26 -2.28
C ALA A 19 1.58 0.56 -1.86
N TYR A 20 1.51 1.89 -1.91
CA TYR A 20 2.60 2.74 -1.42
C TYR A 20 2.79 2.63 0.10
N GLY A 21 1.73 2.39 0.86
CA GLY A 21 1.81 2.15 2.30
C GLY A 21 2.64 0.90 2.64
N ILE A 22 2.48 -0.20 1.90
CA ILE A 22 3.31 -1.41 2.05
C ILE A 22 4.70 -1.23 1.42
N PHE A 23 4.81 -0.48 0.34
CA PHE A 23 6.06 -0.29 -0.38
C PHE A 23 7.15 0.39 0.46
N LEU A 24 6.81 1.43 1.24
CA LEU A 24 7.82 2.16 2.00
C LEU A 24 8.63 1.26 2.95
N PRO A 25 8.03 0.42 3.82
CA PRO A 25 8.80 -0.55 4.58
C PRO A 25 9.43 -1.64 3.70
N ALA A 26 8.74 -2.11 2.64
CA ALA A 26 9.26 -3.15 1.75
C ALA A 26 10.54 -2.72 1.01
N ALA A 27 10.73 -1.42 0.74
CA ALA A 27 11.95 -0.86 0.16
C ALA A 27 13.21 -1.08 1.01
N SER A 28 13.08 -1.44 2.29
CA SER A 28 14.18 -1.86 3.16
C SER A 28 14.18 -3.37 3.47
N GLY A 29 13.44 -4.17 2.71
CA GLY A 29 13.31 -5.61 2.92
C GLY A 29 12.34 -6.02 4.03
N GLN A 30 11.52 -5.10 4.55
CA GLN A 30 10.52 -5.39 5.58
C GLN A 30 9.20 -5.79 4.93
N LEU A 31 8.82 -7.06 5.03
CA LEU A 31 7.52 -7.54 4.59
C LEU A 31 6.48 -7.31 5.69
N ASN A 32 5.42 -6.57 5.38
CA ASN A 32 4.35 -6.19 6.30
C ASN A 32 3.01 -6.76 5.84
N LEU A 33 2.41 -7.65 6.63
CA LEU A 33 1.04 -8.16 6.45
C LEU A 33 0.02 -7.45 7.37
N GLY A 34 0.41 -6.38 8.04
CA GLY A 34 -0.45 -5.59 8.93
C GLY A 34 -1.27 -4.51 8.22
N ALA A 35 -1.28 -4.48 6.89
CA ALA A 35 -1.92 -3.42 6.13
C ALA A 35 -3.40 -3.25 6.49
N ALA A 36 -4.17 -4.35 6.54
CA ALA A 36 -5.58 -4.31 6.92
C ALA A 36 -5.80 -3.64 8.28
N GLY A 37 -4.94 -3.92 9.27
CA GLY A 37 -5.02 -3.29 10.60
C GLY A 37 -4.82 -1.77 10.54
N PHE A 38 -3.82 -1.28 9.81
CA PHE A 38 -3.60 0.16 9.65
C PHE A 38 -4.71 0.84 8.85
N ILE A 39 -5.24 0.18 7.82
CA ILE A 39 -6.39 0.66 7.03
C ILE A 39 -7.63 0.75 7.94
N THR A 40 -7.91 -0.28 8.73
CA THR A 40 -9.01 -0.31 9.70
C THR A 40 -8.89 0.85 10.70
N LEU A 41 -7.72 1.02 11.33
CA LEU A 41 -7.48 2.11 12.27
C LEU A 41 -7.72 3.48 11.62
N GLY A 42 -7.24 3.69 10.40
CA GLY A 42 -7.44 4.93 9.67
C GLY A 42 -8.91 5.20 9.34
N ALA A 43 -9.63 4.18 8.85
CA ALA A 43 -11.04 4.27 8.52
C ALA A 43 -11.87 4.63 9.76
N TYR A 44 -11.76 3.85 10.82
CA TYR A 44 -12.54 4.07 12.04
C TYR A 44 -12.15 5.35 12.79
N ALA A 45 -10.87 5.70 12.86
CA ALA A 45 -10.43 6.96 13.47
C ALA A 45 -10.98 8.18 12.74
N SER A 46 -10.98 8.15 11.39
CA SER A 46 -11.54 9.23 10.58
C SER A 46 -13.06 9.28 10.68
N GLY A 47 -13.73 8.13 10.58
CA GLY A 47 -15.17 8.03 10.70
C GLY A 47 -15.67 8.55 12.05
N TRP A 48 -15.09 8.05 13.16
CA TRP A 48 -15.45 8.50 14.50
C TRP A 48 -15.18 9.99 14.72
N ALA A 49 -14.06 10.51 14.22
CA ALA A 49 -13.75 11.92 14.32
C ALA A 49 -14.71 12.83 13.51
N ASN A 50 -15.33 12.29 12.45
CA ASN A 50 -16.24 13.03 11.57
C ASN A 50 -17.69 12.99 12.05
N THR A 51 -18.12 11.88 12.71
CA THR A 51 -19.51 11.73 13.17
C THR A 51 -19.85 12.73 14.28
N THR A 52 -21.13 13.13 14.35
CA THR A 52 -21.66 14.04 15.38
C THR A 52 -21.64 13.43 16.77
N GLU A 53 -21.70 12.13 16.89
CA GLU A 53 -21.53 11.39 18.15
C GLU A 53 -20.07 11.32 18.61
N GLY A 54 -19.11 11.54 17.71
CA GLY A 54 -17.69 11.60 17.98
C GLY A 54 -17.20 13.04 18.22
N LEU A 55 -16.28 13.50 17.38
CA LEU A 55 -15.70 14.86 17.50
C LEU A 55 -16.37 15.91 16.62
N GLY A 56 -17.23 15.52 15.68
CA GLY A 56 -17.91 16.42 14.74
C GLY A 56 -16.97 17.23 13.85
N LEU A 57 -15.78 16.69 13.54
CA LEU A 57 -14.77 17.41 12.78
C LEU A 57 -15.10 17.43 11.28
N SER A 58 -14.69 18.47 10.59
CA SER A 58 -14.79 18.50 9.13
C SER A 58 -13.92 17.41 8.50
N MET A 59 -14.32 16.91 7.32
CA MET A 59 -13.65 15.82 6.61
C MET A 59 -12.11 15.96 6.51
N PRO A 60 -11.53 17.13 6.09
CA PRO A 60 -10.06 17.23 5.99
C PRO A 60 -9.35 17.07 7.34
N VAL A 61 -10.00 17.57 8.40
CA VAL A 61 -9.44 17.50 9.77
C VAL A 61 -9.55 16.08 10.32
N SER A 62 -10.66 15.38 10.08
CA SER A 62 -10.83 13.97 10.48
C SER A 62 -9.85 13.04 9.75
N VAL A 63 -9.60 13.28 8.47
CA VAL A 63 -8.59 12.55 7.70
C VAL A 63 -7.18 12.82 8.25
N LEU A 64 -6.84 14.08 8.54
CA LEU A 64 -5.54 14.41 9.15
C LEU A 64 -5.38 13.74 10.52
N PHE A 65 -6.44 13.78 11.34
CA PHE A 65 -6.46 13.09 12.63
C PHE A 65 -6.19 11.59 12.47
N ALA A 66 -6.86 10.92 11.52
CA ALA A 66 -6.68 9.51 11.23
C ALA A 66 -5.24 9.18 10.80
N VAL A 67 -4.65 9.99 9.93
CA VAL A 67 -3.26 9.82 9.47
C VAL A 67 -2.28 9.93 10.64
N LEU A 68 -2.43 10.94 11.49
CA LEU A 68 -1.57 11.14 12.66
C LEU A 68 -1.76 10.04 13.71
N PHE A 69 -3.01 9.65 13.98
CA PHE A 69 -3.35 8.58 14.90
C PHE A 69 -2.76 7.24 14.45
N THR A 70 -2.98 6.86 13.19
CA THR A 70 -2.42 5.64 12.61
C THR A 70 -0.89 5.69 12.56
N GLY A 71 -0.32 6.87 12.29
CA GLY A 71 1.12 7.10 12.35
C GLY A 71 1.70 6.88 13.74
N ALA A 72 1.04 7.37 14.79
CA ALA A 72 1.46 7.20 16.19
C ALA A 72 1.42 5.71 16.59
N ILE A 73 0.35 5.00 16.23
CA ILE A 73 0.22 3.56 16.48
C ILE A 73 1.29 2.80 15.68
N SER A 74 1.48 3.14 14.40
CA SER A 74 2.49 2.51 13.56
C SER A 74 3.90 2.71 14.12
N PHE A 75 4.21 3.90 14.62
CA PHE A 75 5.48 4.18 15.30
C PHE A 75 5.65 3.33 16.57
N ALA A 76 4.63 3.29 17.43
CA ALA A 76 4.66 2.50 18.67
C ALA A 76 4.88 1.00 18.39
N ILE A 77 4.21 0.47 17.37
CA ILE A 77 4.29 -0.94 16.98
C ILE A 77 5.60 -1.25 16.24
N ALA A 78 6.14 -0.30 15.47
CA ALA A 78 7.42 -0.47 14.80
C ALA A 78 8.54 -0.81 15.78
N LEU A 79 8.55 -0.24 16.99
CA LEU A 79 9.61 -0.44 17.97
C LEU A 79 9.79 -1.91 18.42
N PRO A 80 8.73 -2.65 18.79
CA PRO A 80 8.85 -4.08 19.11
C PRO A 80 8.95 -4.96 17.85
N ILE A 81 8.18 -4.69 16.79
CA ILE A 81 8.14 -5.54 15.60
C ILE A 81 9.50 -5.57 14.90
N LEU A 82 10.21 -4.45 14.82
CA LEU A 82 11.53 -4.38 14.16
C LEU A 82 12.66 -5.04 14.95
N ARG A 83 12.37 -5.58 16.14
CA ARG A 83 13.30 -6.50 16.83
C ARG A 83 13.23 -7.93 16.28
N THR A 84 12.13 -8.27 15.61
CA THR A 84 11.96 -9.55 14.92
C THR A 84 12.49 -9.47 13.50
N ARG A 85 12.86 -10.62 12.90
CA ARG A 85 13.44 -10.70 11.56
C ARG A 85 12.72 -11.75 10.72
N GLY A 86 12.74 -11.57 9.40
CA GLY A 86 12.21 -12.55 8.44
C GLY A 86 10.74 -12.88 8.68
N VAL A 87 10.43 -14.17 8.74
CA VAL A 87 9.04 -14.67 8.86
C VAL A 87 8.37 -14.22 10.16
N TYR A 88 9.11 -14.09 11.26
CA TYR A 88 8.55 -13.63 12.54
C TYR A 88 8.02 -12.19 12.48
N MET A 89 8.62 -11.33 11.68
CA MET A 89 8.11 -9.98 11.46
C MET A 89 6.79 -10.01 10.70
N VAL A 90 6.68 -10.85 9.68
CA VAL A 90 5.47 -11.03 8.89
C VAL A 90 4.32 -11.54 9.78
N LEU A 91 4.60 -12.55 10.63
CA LEU A 91 3.61 -13.10 11.57
C LEU A 91 3.20 -12.08 12.64
N ALA A 92 4.13 -11.27 13.14
CA ALA A 92 3.82 -10.23 14.12
C ALA A 92 2.92 -9.13 13.53
N THR A 93 3.18 -8.70 12.29
CA THR A 93 2.31 -7.72 11.61
C THR A 93 0.95 -8.30 11.23
N PHE A 94 0.89 -9.58 10.86
CA PHE A 94 -0.34 -10.31 10.66
C PHE A 94 -1.17 -10.34 11.96
N ALA A 95 -0.57 -10.79 13.07
CA ALA A 95 -1.25 -10.84 14.36
C ALA A 95 -1.76 -9.46 14.80
N PHE A 96 -1.02 -8.40 14.53
CA PHE A 96 -1.47 -7.03 14.76
C PHE A 96 -2.75 -6.71 13.98
N ALA A 97 -2.84 -7.07 12.69
CA ALA A 97 -4.04 -6.83 11.90
C ALA A 97 -5.26 -7.57 12.46
N GLU A 98 -5.08 -8.82 12.87
CA GLU A 98 -6.14 -9.63 13.49
C GLU A 98 -6.59 -9.06 14.85
N VAL A 99 -5.65 -8.58 15.66
CA VAL A 99 -5.98 -7.92 16.96
C VAL A 99 -6.80 -6.65 16.70
N VAL A 100 -6.41 -5.81 15.74
CA VAL A 100 -7.16 -4.59 15.40
C VAL A 100 -8.55 -4.93 14.88
N SER A 101 -8.68 -5.91 13.98
CA SER A 101 -9.97 -6.39 13.48
C SER A 101 -10.86 -6.91 14.63
N GLY A 102 -10.29 -7.75 15.50
CA GLY A 102 -11.01 -8.27 16.66
C GLY A 102 -11.45 -7.19 17.66
N LEU A 103 -10.61 -6.17 17.88
CA LEU A 103 -10.98 -5.04 18.74
C LEU A 103 -12.12 -4.22 18.12
N THR A 104 -12.02 -3.85 16.85
CA THR A 104 -13.05 -3.02 16.18
C THR A 104 -14.42 -3.71 16.12
N ILE A 105 -14.47 -5.02 15.86
CA ILE A 105 -15.73 -5.79 15.84
C ILE A 105 -16.40 -5.85 17.22
N ASN A 106 -15.65 -5.76 18.31
CA ASN A 106 -16.16 -5.84 19.67
C ASN A 106 -16.37 -4.48 20.36
N MET A 107 -15.97 -3.36 19.72
CA MET A 107 -16.16 -2.02 20.29
C MET A 107 -17.53 -1.44 19.93
N GLU A 108 -18.47 -1.40 20.90
CA GLU A 108 -19.84 -0.91 20.69
C GLU A 108 -19.91 0.53 20.23
N PHE A 109 -19.02 1.43 20.70
CA PHE A 109 -19.00 2.84 20.29
C PHE A 109 -18.54 3.05 18.84
N LEU A 110 -17.95 2.03 18.20
CA LEU A 110 -17.59 2.00 16.77
C LEU A 110 -18.64 1.26 15.92
N GLY A 111 -19.78 0.91 16.49
CA GLY A 111 -20.82 0.14 15.84
C GLY A 111 -20.62 -1.38 15.85
N ALA A 112 -19.57 -1.88 16.50
CA ALA A 112 -19.25 -3.30 16.62
C ALA A 112 -19.28 -4.03 15.26
N ALA A 113 -19.90 -5.20 15.20
CA ALA A 113 -20.03 -6.00 13.98
C ALA A 113 -20.97 -5.37 12.92
N ALA A 114 -21.83 -4.43 13.31
CA ALA A 114 -22.70 -3.72 12.37
C ALA A 114 -21.97 -2.65 11.54
N GLY A 115 -20.80 -2.19 12.03
CA GLY A 115 -20.07 -1.10 11.38
C GLY A 115 -20.57 0.29 11.74
N MET A 116 -19.98 1.34 11.12
CA MET A 116 -20.24 2.73 11.46
C MET A 116 -20.52 3.56 10.22
N PRO A 117 -21.59 4.39 10.21
CA PRO A 117 -21.81 5.38 9.16
C PRO A 117 -20.80 6.52 9.27
N VAL A 118 -20.52 7.17 8.14
CA VAL A 118 -19.66 8.37 8.05
C VAL A 118 -20.46 9.49 7.41
N ASP A 119 -20.53 10.65 8.07
CA ASP A 119 -21.41 11.74 7.67
C ASP A 119 -20.93 12.45 6.39
N ALA A 120 -19.61 12.67 6.27
CA ALA A 120 -19.06 13.42 5.16
C ALA A 120 -18.66 12.52 3.99
N HIS A 121 -19.12 12.86 2.78
CA HIS A 121 -18.79 12.13 1.55
C HIS A 121 -17.55 12.71 0.85
N ALA A 122 -16.65 11.82 0.44
CA ALA A 122 -15.51 12.15 -0.41
C ALA A 122 -15.80 11.85 -1.88
N PRO A 123 -15.94 12.85 -2.75
CA PRO A 123 -16.12 12.61 -4.18
C PRO A 123 -14.85 12.01 -4.81
N LEU A 124 -14.99 11.34 -5.96
CA LEU A 124 -13.88 10.72 -6.69
C LEU A 124 -12.67 11.65 -6.88
N VAL A 125 -12.92 12.94 -7.13
CA VAL A 125 -11.85 13.93 -7.32
C VAL A 125 -10.91 13.99 -6.13
N VAL A 126 -11.43 13.90 -4.90
CA VAL A 126 -10.63 13.92 -3.67
C VAL A 126 -9.74 12.68 -3.57
N LEU A 127 -10.26 11.50 -3.93
CA LEU A 127 -9.50 10.26 -3.96
C LEU A 127 -8.38 10.32 -5.00
N VAL A 128 -8.65 10.84 -6.19
CA VAL A 128 -7.64 11.03 -7.25
C VAL A 128 -6.53 11.98 -6.78
N VAL A 129 -6.89 13.10 -6.17
CA VAL A 129 -5.91 14.05 -5.61
C VAL A 129 -5.09 13.40 -4.52
N ALA A 130 -5.72 12.64 -3.60
CA ALA A 130 -5.02 11.91 -2.55
C ALA A 130 -4.04 10.89 -3.13
N ALA A 131 -4.46 10.11 -4.13
CA ALA A 131 -3.59 9.15 -4.81
C ALA A 131 -2.38 9.84 -5.49
N ILE A 132 -2.59 10.96 -6.18
CA ILE A 132 -1.51 11.74 -6.80
C ILE A 132 -0.55 12.29 -5.73
N VAL A 133 -1.07 12.82 -4.63
CA VAL A 133 -0.23 13.31 -3.52
C VAL A 133 0.61 12.18 -2.93
N VAL A 134 0.03 10.98 -2.73
CA VAL A 134 0.76 9.81 -2.22
C VAL A 134 1.85 9.36 -3.20
N ILE A 135 1.57 9.34 -4.50
CA ILE A 135 2.56 9.04 -5.54
C ILE A 135 3.73 10.03 -5.44
N LEU A 136 3.45 11.33 -5.51
CA LEU A 136 4.47 12.38 -5.46
C LEU A 136 5.27 12.33 -4.15
N PHE A 137 4.59 12.15 -3.01
CA PHE A 137 5.24 11.98 -1.71
C PHE A 137 6.19 10.79 -1.70
N SER A 138 5.78 9.64 -2.24
CA SER A 138 6.58 8.43 -2.24
C SER A 138 7.80 8.55 -3.18
N PHE A 139 7.65 9.19 -4.34
CA PHE A 139 8.77 9.51 -5.22
C PHE A 139 9.76 10.47 -4.54
N TYR A 140 9.25 11.53 -3.91
CA TYR A 140 10.07 12.46 -3.13
C TYR A 140 10.78 11.73 -1.99
N PHE A 141 10.04 10.95 -1.18
CA PHE A 141 10.60 10.18 -0.06
C PHE A 141 11.75 9.26 -0.50
N MET A 142 11.58 8.53 -1.60
CA MET A 142 12.60 7.63 -2.16
C MET A 142 13.80 8.38 -2.77
N SER A 143 13.68 9.67 -3.07
CA SER A 143 14.78 10.53 -3.54
C SER A 143 15.59 11.17 -2.40
N THR A 144 15.06 11.13 -1.16
CA THR A 144 15.75 11.68 0.02
C THR A 144 16.87 10.76 0.51
N ARG A 145 17.69 11.27 1.46
CA ARG A 145 18.72 10.46 2.14
C ARG A 145 18.12 9.22 2.83
N LEU A 146 16.89 9.30 3.34
CA LEU A 146 16.18 8.15 3.91
C LEU A 146 15.88 7.09 2.85
N GLY A 147 15.36 7.48 1.69
CA GLY A 147 15.12 6.55 0.60
C GLY A 147 16.38 5.85 0.10
N LEU A 148 17.50 6.58 0.00
CA LEU A 148 18.80 5.98 -0.32
C LEU A 148 19.27 4.99 0.76
N ALA A 149 19.10 5.35 2.05
CA ALA A 149 19.41 4.45 3.17
C ALA A 149 18.56 3.17 3.13
N LEU A 150 17.25 3.26 2.81
CA LEU A 150 16.38 2.08 2.70
C LEU A 150 16.86 1.12 1.60
N ARG A 151 17.26 1.66 0.43
CA ARG A 151 17.82 0.86 -0.66
C ARG A 151 19.11 0.16 -0.28
N SER A 152 20.04 0.87 0.40
CA SER A 152 21.28 0.29 0.91
C SER A 152 21.02 -0.83 1.92
N ILE A 153 20.05 -0.63 2.84
CA ILE A 153 19.65 -1.63 3.84
C ILE A 153 19.04 -2.87 3.16
N HIS A 154 18.28 -2.67 2.07
CA HIS A 154 17.69 -3.76 1.30
C HIS A 154 18.76 -4.65 0.66
N ASP A 155 19.84 -4.04 0.15
CA ASP A 155 20.94 -4.76 -0.52
C ASP A 155 21.80 -5.50 0.52
N ASP A 156 22.29 -4.83 1.57
CA ASP A 156 23.00 -5.45 2.70
C ASP A 156 22.91 -4.57 3.96
N GLU A 157 22.22 -5.08 4.97
CA GLU A 157 22.02 -4.38 6.25
C GLU A 157 23.36 -4.20 7.00
N SER A 158 24.26 -5.21 6.96
CA SER A 158 25.51 -5.19 7.68
C SER A 158 26.50 -4.18 7.09
N VAL A 159 26.57 -4.13 5.77
CA VAL A 159 27.38 -3.16 5.03
C VAL A 159 26.87 -1.74 5.27
N SER A 160 25.55 -1.54 5.26
CA SER A 160 24.95 -0.23 5.51
C SER A 160 25.32 0.35 6.88
N VAL A 161 25.41 -0.51 7.92
CA VAL A 161 25.87 -0.10 9.27
C VAL A 161 27.31 0.39 9.23
N LEU A 162 28.20 -0.27 8.49
CA LEU A 162 29.62 0.13 8.35
C LEU A 162 29.77 1.51 7.70
N PHE A 163 28.86 1.89 6.80
CA PHE A 163 28.80 3.23 6.21
C PHE A 163 28.09 4.27 7.07
N GLY A 164 27.77 3.95 8.34
CA GLY A 164 27.19 4.88 9.31
C GLY A 164 25.67 5.10 9.14
N VAL A 165 24.98 4.24 8.39
CA VAL A 165 23.52 4.32 8.27
C VAL A 165 22.87 3.85 9.56
N ASN A 166 22.00 4.69 10.15
CA ASN A 166 21.17 4.29 11.28
C ASN A 166 19.99 3.42 10.78
N VAL A 167 20.25 2.12 10.67
CA VAL A 167 19.29 1.13 10.15
C VAL A 167 17.99 1.14 10.92
N ARG A 168 18.04 1.21 12.27
CA ARG A 168 16.85 1.20 13.12
C ARG A 168 15.97 2.42 12.85
N PHE A 169 16.56 3.60 12.79
CA PHE A 169 15.82 4.84 12.51
C PHE A 169 15.18 4.80 11.12
N ALA A 170 15.93 4.39 10.08
CA ALA A 170 15.45 4.32 8.72
C ALA A 170 14.27 3.34 8.60
N LYS A 171 14.38 2.15 9.21
CA LYS A 171 13.32 1.13 9.23
C LYS A 171 12.07 1.61 9.96
N VAL A 172 12.21 2.22 11.15
CA VAL A 172 11.09 2.77 11.92
C VAL A 172 10.40 3.89 11.13
N ALA A 173 11.16 4.80 10.54
CA ALA A 173 10.61 5.91 9.76
C ALA A 173 9.82 5.42 8.53
N ALA A 174 10.35 4.43 7.79
CA ALA A 174 9.65 3.84 6.66
C ALA A 174 8.37 3.10 7.06
N PHE A 175 8.43 2.33 8.15
CA PHE A 175 7.26 1.62 8.68
C PHE A 175 6.17 2.58 9.14
N THR A 176 6.55 3.65 9.85
CA THR A 176 5.62 4.69 10.32
C THR A 176 4.99 5.44 9.14
N ALA A 177 5.80 5.87 8.18
CA ALA A 177 5.28 6.55 6.98
C ALA A 177 4.35 5.62 6.18
N GLY A 178 4.68 4.34 6.05
CA GLY A 178 3.80 3.35 5.43
C GLY A 178 2.46 3.21 6.17
N GLY A 179 2.47 3.15 7.50
CA GLY A 179 1.27 3.12 8.32
C GLY A 179 0.40 4.38 8.14
N MET A 180 1.02 5.57 8.06
CA MET A 180 0.31 6.82 7.78
C MET A 180 -0.41 6.79 6.42
N LEU A 181 0.25 6.28 5.37
CA LEU A 181 -0.35 6.15 4.05
C LEU A 181 -1.52 5.14 4.04
N MET A 182 -1.37 4.00 4.72
CA MET A 182 -2.46 3.03 4.87
C MET A 182 -3.64 3.62 5.64
N GLY A 183 -3.37 4.38 6.71
CA GLY A 183 -4.39 5.12 7.47
C GLY A 183 -5.12 6.17 6.62
N LEU A 184 -4.39 6.90 5.77
CA LEU A 184 -4.98 7.81 4.79
C LEU A 184 -5.92 7.08 3.85
N GLY A 185 -5.48 5.95 3.30
CA GLY A 185 -6.32 5.16 2.39
C GLY A 185 -7.57 4.61 3.07
N GLY A 186 -7.48 4.16 4.34
CA GLY A 186 -8.64 3.75 5.14
C GLY A 186 -9.63 4.89 5.37
N ALA A 187 -9.13 6.09 5.74
CA ALA A 187 -9.95 7.28 5.89
C ALA A 187 -10.68 7.65 4.58
N MET A 188 -9.96 7.62 3.45
CA MET A 188 -10.56 7.88 2.13
C MET A 188 -11.64 6.85 1.76
N TYR A 189 -11.42 5.57 2.10
CA TYR A 189 -12.42 4.52 1.92
C TYR A 189 -13.70 4.84 2.70
N GLY A 190 -13.59 5.12 4.01
CA GLY A 190 -14.74 5.42 4.87
C GLY A 190 -15.55 6.62 4.38
N HIS A 191 -14.89 7.70 3.99
CA HIS A 191 -15.55 8.90 3.48
C HIS A 191 -16.15 8.72 2.07
N HIS A 192 -15.58 7.85 1.24
CA HIS A 192 -16.14 7.64 -0.09
C HIS A 192 -17.40 6.76 -0.07
N TYR A 193 -17.36 5.66 0.70
CA TYR A 193 -18.48 4.74 0.79
C TYR A 193 -19.52 5.16 1.84
N ASN A 194 -19.24 6.20 2.63
CA ASN A 194 -20.08 6.69 3.75
C ASN A 194 -20.41 5.62 4.79
N TYR A 195 -19.67 4.53 4.79
CA TYR A 195 -19.86 3.41 5.70
C TYR A 195 -18.57 2.62 5.88
N ILE A 196 -18.32 2.18 7.11
CA ILE A 196 -17.13 1.41 7.46
C ILE A 196 -17.57 0.12 8.11
N GLU A 197 -17.13 -1.00 7.56
CA GLU A 197 -17.37 -2.33 8.08
C GLU A 197 -16.03 -3.02 8.35
N ALA A 198 -15.80 -3.47 9.59
CA ALA A 198 -14.52 -4.07 9.99
C ALA A 198 -14.20 -5.36 9.21
N GLN A 199 -15.24 -6.11 8.80
CA GLN A 199 -15.09 -7.36 8.05
C GLN A 199 -14.52 -7.15 6.65
N SER A 200 -14.68 -5.95 6.07
CA SER A 200 -14.12 -5.59 4.76
C SER A 200 -12.58 -5.49 4.79
N PHE A 201 -11.98 -5.24 5.95
CA PHE A 201 -10.54 -5.10 6.14
C PHE A 201 -9.91 -6.36 6.75
N ASN A 202 -10.03 -7.46 6.05
CA ASN A 202 -9.48 -8.74 6.49
C ASN A 202 -8.01 -8.93 6.02
N VAL A 203 -7.38 -9.99 6.52
CA VAL A 203 -5.99 -10.33 6.16
C VAL A 203 -5.80 -10.61 4.67
N LEU A 204 -6.81 -11.13 3.98
CA LEU A 204 -6.74 -11.34 2.53
C LEU A 204 -6.47 -10.02 1.80
N LEU A 205 -7.05 -8.91 2.25
CA LEU A 205 -6.74 -7.57 1.72
C LEU A 205 -5.25 -7.24 1.87
N SER A 206 -4.65 -7.51 3.05
CA SER A 206 -3.20 -7.31 3.25
C SER A 206 -2.35 -8.14 2.29
N ILE A 207 -2.75 -9.39 2.05
CA ILE A 207 -2.06 -10.28 1.11
C ILE A 207 -2.17 -9.74 -0.32
N TYR A 208 -3.35 -9.31 -0.75
CA TYR A 208 -3.52 -8.72 -2.08
C TYR A 208 -2.67 -7.45 -2.27
N ILE A 209 -2.66 -6.55 -1.29
CA ILE A 209 -1.85 -5.33 -1.37
C ILE A 209 -0.35 -5.67 -1.40
N LEU A 210 0.10 -6.65 -0.62
CA LEU A 210 1.48 -7.12 -0.66
C LEU A 210 1.84 -7.68 -2.04
N LEU A 211 0.93 -8.45 -2.67
CA LEU A 211 1.13 -8.96 -4.03
C LEU A 211 1.25 -7.82 -5.06
N TYR A 212 0.50 -6.71 -4.92
CA TYR A 212 0.67 -5.54 -5.80
C TYR A 212 2.11 -5.04 -5.77
N VAL A 213 2.69 -4.93 -4.57
CA VAL A 213 4.04 -4.41 -4.38
C VAL A 213 5.11 -5.40 -4.83
N LEU A 214 4.95 -6.69 -4.50
CA LEU A 214 5.90 -7.73 -4.91
C LEU A 214 5.93 -7.90 -6.43
N LEU A 215 4.77 -7.95 -7.06
CA LEU A 215 4.68 -8.09 -8.51
C LEU A 215 5.17 -6.83 -9.24
N GLY A 216 4.82 -5.64 -8.72
CA GLY A 216 5.28 -4.37 -9.28
C GLY A 216 6.79 -4.16 -9.13
N GLY A 217 7.37 -4.66 -8.01
CA GLY A 217 8.77 -4.52 -7.63
C GLY A 217 8.97 -3.64 -6.39
N THR A 218 9.70 -4.16 -5.40
CA THR A 218 9.93 -3.50 -4.11
C THR A 218 11.04 -2.46 -4.12
N GLN A 219 11.84 -2.40 -5.18
CA GLN A 219 13.06 -1.59 -5.23
C GLN A 219 12.87 -0.23 -5.90
N THR A 220 11.78 -0.03 -6.62
CA THR A 220 11.52 1.19 -7.39
C THR A 220 10.19 1.82 -7.01
N ALA A 221 10.12 3.15 -6.96
CA ALA A 221 8.88 3.86 -6.68
C ALA A 221 7.79 3.67 -7.76
N TRP A 222 8.15 3.19 -8.96
CA TRP A 222 7.23 2.82 -10.02
C TRP A 222 6.53 1.49 -9.77
N GLY A 223 7.15 0.59 -8.99
CA GLY A 223 6.64 -0.74 -8.72
C GLY A 223 5.20 -0.75 -8.18
N PRO A 224 4.91 -0.09 -7.04
CA PRO A 224 3.56 -0.07 -6.45
C PRO A 224 2.50 0.46 -7.40
N LEU A 225 2.82 1.48 -8.19
CA LEU A 225 1.91 2.07 -9.17
C LEU A 225 1.54 1.05 -10.26
N ILE A 226 2.56 0.43 -10.86
CA ILE A 226 2.36 -0.56 -11.93
C ILE A 226 1.67 -1.80 -11.38
N GLY A 227 2.04 -2.25 -10.18
CA GLY A 227 1.38 -3.37 -9.51
C GLY A 227 -0.10 -3.10 -9.23
N ALA A 228 -0.44 -1.95 -8.66
CA ALA A 228 -1.84 -1.57 -8.40
C ALA A 228 -2.67 -1.47 -9.69
N ILE A 229 -2.13 -0.84 -10.74
CA ILE A 229 -2.78 -0.77 -12.07
C ILE A 229 -3.00 -2.18 -12.62
N PHE A 230 -1.97 -3.02 -12.59
CA PHE A 230 -2.03 -4.37 -13.10
C PHE A 230 -3.11 -5.20 -12.40
N PHE A 231 -3.13 -5.21 -11.07
CA PHE A 231 -4.10 -5.96 -10.29
C PHE A 231 -5.54 -5.46 -10.42
N THR A 232 -5.73 -4.17 -10.72
CA THR A 232 -7.07 -3.60 -10.91
C THR A 232 -7.56 -3.77 -12.36
N VAL A 233 -6.68 -3.56 -13.34
CA VAL A 233 -7.08 -3.49 -14.75
C VAL A 233 -7.11 -4.87 -15.42
N VAL A 234 -6.15 -5.76 -15.12
CA VAL A 234 -6.06 -7.04 -15.83
C VAL A 234 -7.25 -7.97 -15.60
N PRO A 235 -7.74 -8.20 -14.36
CA PRO A 235 -8.95 -9.02 -14.16
C PRO A 235 -10.17 -8.47 -14.88
N GLU A 236 -10.24 -7.14 -14.99
CA GLU A 236 -11.34 -6.47 -15.65
C GLU A 236 -11.26 -6.58 -17.18
N LEU A 237 -10.06 -6.50 -17.75
CA LEU A 237 -9.85 -6.78 -19.17
C LEU A 237 -10.23 -8.22 -19.51
N ILE A 238 -9.84 -9.19 -18.68
CA ILE A 238 -10.21 -10.60 -18.88
C ILE A 238 -11.74 -10.76 -18.86
N ARG A 239 -12.42 -10.09 -17.91
CA ARG A 239 -13.88 -10.12 -17.82
C ARG A 239 -14.55 -9.54 -19.06
N ASN A 240 -14.11 -8.36 -19.51
CA ASN A 240 -14.72 -7.67 -20.66
C ASN A 240 -14.51 -8.49 -21.95
N LEU A 241 -13.32 -9.03 -22.17
CA LEU A 241 -13.03 -9.94 -23.29
C LEU A 241 -13.90 -11.20 -23.24
N ALA A 242 -14.07 -11.78 -22.05
CA ALA A 242 -14.89 -12.96 -21.87
C ALA A 242 -16.37 -12.71 -22.22
N ILE A 243 -16.90 -11.53 -21.87
CA ILE A 243 -18.26 -11.12 -22.20
C ILE A 243 -18.41 -10.93 -23.72
N GLU A 244 -17.43 -10.31 -24.40
CA GLU A 244 -17.44 -10.14 -25.86
C GLU A 244 -17.44 -11.48 -26.62
N ILE A 245 -16.71 -12.49 -26.08
CA ILE A 245 -16.68 -13.86 -26.64
C ILE A 245 -17.96 -14.64 -26.30
N GLY A 246 -18.84 -14.09 -25.45
CA GLY A 246 -20.08 -14.75 -25.02
C GLY A 246 -19.87 -15.90 -24.02
N SER A 247 -18.70 -16.01 -23.39
CA SER A 247 -18.37 -17.05 -22.44
C SER A 247 -18.53 -16.57 -20.99
N THR A 248 -19.69 -16.84 -20.39
CA THR A 248 -19.96 -16.52 -18.97
C THR A 248 -19.01 -17.26 -18.03
N TRP A 249 -18.67 -18.53 -18.35
CA TRP A 249 -17.73 -19.33 -17.56
C TRP A 249 -16.35 -18.67 -17.47
N LEU A 250 -15.83 -18.11 -18.56
CA LEU A 250 -14.53 -17.42 -18.57
C LEU A 250 -14.58 -16.12 -17.74
N ALA A 251 -15.68 -15.40 -17.81
CA ALA A 251 -15.88 -14.17 -17.02
C ALA A 251 -15.93 -14.48 -15.51
N ASP A 252 -16.59 -15.56 -15.10
CA ASP A 252 -16.69 -15.97 -13.69
C ASP A 252 -15.36 -16.51 -13.17
N SER A 253 -14.61 -17.19 -14.04
CA SER A 253 -13.30 -17.80 -13.72
C SER A 253 -12.11 -16.84 -13.82
N ARG A 254 -12.33 -15.53 -14.05
CA ARG A 254 -11.27 -14.52 -14.28
C ARG A 254 -10.16 -14.53 -13.22
N PHE A 255 -10.51 -14.75 -11.96
CA PHE A 255 -9.54 -14.77 -10.86
C PHE A 255 -8.65 -16.01 -10.89
N ILE A 256 -9.12 -17.15 -11.45
CA ILE A 256 -8.30 -18.37 -11.63
C ILE A 256 -7.22 -18.08 -12.67
N PHE A 257 -7.60 -17.52 -13.83
CA PHE A 257 -6.65 -17.17 -14.89
C PHE A 257 -5.66 -16.10 -14.42
N PHE A 258 -6.17 -15.12 -13.68
CA PHE A 258 -5.33 -14.07 -13.09
C PHE A 258 -4.33 -14.63 -12.07
N GLY A 259 -4.77 -15.53 -11.19
CA GLY A 259 -3.89 -16.22 -10.23
C GLY A 259 -2.83 -17.07 -10.91
N ALA A 260 -3.19 -17.84 -11.95
CA ALA A 260 -2.23 -18.59 -12.76
C ALA A 260 -1.20 -17.66 -13.42
N PHE A 261 -1.64 -16.53 -13.95
CA PHE A 261 -0.75 -15.53 -14.54
C PHE A 261 0.24 -14.96 -13.51
N ILE A 262 -0.22 -14.67 -12.28
CA ILE A 262 0.67 -14.19 -11.19
C ILE A 262 1.74 -15.25 -10.87
N ILE A 263 1.36 -16.52 -10.76
CA ILE A 263 2.30 -17.61 -10.47
C ILE A 263 3.36 -17.69 -11.57
N ILE A 264 2.95 -17.68 -12.83
CA ILE A 264 3.87 -17.72 -13.97
C ILE A 264 4.82 -16.51 -13.91
N MET A 265 4.29 -15.32 -13.64
CA MET A 265 5.08 -14.11 -13.59
C MET A 265 6.10 -14.10 -12.45
N MET A 266 5.73 -14.60 -11.26
CA MET A 266 6.65 -14.73 -10.12
C MET A 266 7.77 -15.74 -10.37
N VAL A 267 7.47 -16.82 -11.13
CA VAL A 267 8.48 -17.81 -11.51
C VAL A 267 9.45 -17.25 -12.56
N VAL A 268 8.95 -16.49 -13.53
CA VAL A 268 9.76 -15.92 -14.62
C VAL A 268 10.54 -14.68 -14.18
N ARG A 269 9.95 -13.86 -13.27
CA ARG A 269 10.54 -12.61 -12.77
C ARG A 269 10.32 -12.44 -11.27
N PRO A 270 11.12 -13.10 -10.42
CA PRO A 270 10.98 -13.03 -8.96
C PRO A 270 11.29 -11.63 -8.39
N GLU A 271 11.99 -10.77 -9.13
CA GLU A 271 12.31 -9.40 -8.73
C GLU A 271 11.18 -8.39 -9.00
N GLY A 272 10.06 -8.83 -9.60
CA GLY A 272 8.95 -8.00 -10.04
C GLY A 272 9.09 -7.47 -11.48
N VAL A 273 8.05 -6.76 -11.94
CA VAL A 273 7.99 -6.23 -13.32
C VAL A 273 9.00 -5.12 -13.53
N VAL A 274 9.14 -4.22 -12.55
CA VAL A 274 9.99 -3.04 -12.62
C VAL A 274 11.22 -3.22 -11.76
N THR A 275 12.32 -3.62 -12.40
CA THR A 275 13.63 -3.74 -11.74
C THR A 275 14.44 -2.45 -11.84
N ARG A 276 15.42 -2.27 -10.94
CA ARG A 276 16.36 -1.11 -10.99
C ARG A 276 17.05 -1.01 -12.34
N THR A 277 17.50 -2.13 -12.89
CA THR A 277 18.17 -2.17 -14.21
C THR A 277 17.29 -1.64 -15.34
N MET A 278 15.99 -1.87 -15.27
CA MET A 278 15.04 -1.33 -16.24
C MET A 278 14.83 0.17 -16.03
N GLN A 279 14.72 0.63 -14.79
CA GLN A 279 14.62 2.06 -14.47
C GLN A 279 15.88 2.83 -14.94
N ASP A 280 17.07 2.29 -14.69
CA ASP A 280 18.32 2.92 -15.09
C ASP A 280 18.47 2.99 -16.61
N ARG A 281 18.01 1.96 -17.34
CA ARG A 281 17.97 1.97 -18.81
C ARG A 281 16.99 3.02 -19.35
N ILE A 282 15.80 3.14 -18.76
CA ILE A 282 14.80 4.14 -19.16
C ILE A 282 15.31 5.55 -18.86
N THR A 283 15.90 5.76 -17.68
CA THR A 283 16.47 7.05 -17.28
C THR A 283 17.65 7.43 -18.19
N ALA A 284 18.52 6.48 -18.50
CA ALA A 284 19.64 6.69 -19.43
C ALA A 284 19.16 6.98 -20.86
N ALA A 285 18.05 6.39 -21.28
CA ALA A 285 17.46 6.65 -22.59
C ALA A 285 16.78 8.02 -22.69
N LEU A 286 16.12 8.48 -21.59
CA LEU A 286 15.39 9.74 -21.55
C LEU A 286 16.28 10.96 -21.30
N PHE A 287 17.32 10.83 -20.46
CA PHE A 287 18.16 11.96 -20.02
C PHE A 287 19.56 11.97 -20.62
N GLY A 288 19.85 11.13 -21.61
CA GLY A 288 21.15 11.12 -22.31
C GLY A 288 22.29 10.65 -21.40
N ARG A 289 22.97 9.61 -21.83
CA ARG A 289 24.13 8.95 -21.26
C ARG A 289 25.12 9.89 -20.55
N GLN A 290 25.14 9.94 -19.25
CA GLN A 290 26.41 10.09 -18.54
C GLN A 290 27.06 8.69 -18.51
N ARG A 291 27.79 8.37 -19.57
CA ARG A 291 28.72 7.25 -19.59
C ARG A 291 29.83 7.56 -18.58
N SER A 292 29.88 6.90 -17.45
CA SER A 292 31.13 6.50 -16.86
C SER A 292 31.62 5.30 -17.68
N ASN A 293 32.50 5.58 -18.60
CA ASN A 293 33.32 4.57 -19.26
C ASN A 293 34.20 3.95 -18.16
N PRO A 294 34.15 2.67 -17.84
CA PRO A 294 35.26 2.08 -17.13
C PRO A 294 36.38 1.95 -18.16
N ASP A 295 37.45 2.68 -17.91
CA ASP A 295 38.72 2.55 -18.66
C ASP A 295 39.15 1.07 -18.59
N PRO A 296 39.38 0.42 -19.72
CA PRO A 296 39.98 -0.89 -19.72
C PRO A 296 41.49 -0.70 -19.84
N ALA A 297 42.15 -0.45 -18.71
CA ALA A 297 43.63 -0.58 -18.61
C ALA A 297 44.09 -0.33 -17.15
N GLU A 298 44.33 -1.34 -16.39
CA GLU A 298 45.62 -1.77 -15.80
C GLU A 298 45.39 -2.92 -14.80
#